data_2832215192442a639b864f5108ac6397
#
_entry.id   2832215192442a639b864f5108ac6397
#
_cell.length_a   1.000
_cell.length_b   1.000
_cell.length_c   1.000
_cell.angle_alpha   90.00
_cell.angle_beta   90.00
_cell.angle_gamma   90.00
#
_symmetry.space_group_name_H-M   'P 1'
#
loop_
_entity.id
_entity.type
_entity.pdbx_description
1 polymer ?
#
loop_
_entity_poly.entity_id
_entity_poly.type
_entity_poly.pdbx_seq_one_letter_code
_entity_poly.pdbx_strand_id
1 'polypeptide(L)'
;FASENAAIEILGGTFTRDVAPGEIVVVDSEGEHSYMFEHQSKKSHCIFEHIYFARNDATLDDINSYMFRRRSGKIMWRESPCDVDLVVPVPDSGYPSAIGYSQESGIPLAEGLVKNRYMGRTFIKPTQEEREIAVKLKLNPLSHVVKDKRIVLIDDSIVRGTTSRNLIQ
;
A
#
# COMPACT_ATOMS: atom_id res chain seq x y z
N PHE A 1 -0.88 4.49 -23.83
CA PHE A 1 -1.76 3.80 -22.85
C PHE A 1 -0.90 3.16 -21.76
N ALA A 2 -1.36 3.20 -20.53
CA ALA A 2 -0.73 2.55 -19.40
C ALA A 2 -1.82 2.09 -18.39
N SER A 3 -1.47 1.15 -17.52
CA SER A 3 -2.35 0.69 -16.42
C SER A 3 -2.50 1.71 -15.30
N GLU A 4 -1.54 2.64 -15.18
CA GLU A 4 -1.49 3.64 -14.13
C GLU A 4 -1.01 4.99 -14.70
N ASN A 5 -1.56 6.11 -14.20
CA ASN A 5 -1.16 7.45 -14.61
C ASN A 5 0.33 7.74 -14.31
N ALA A 6 0.85 7.22 -13.19
CA ALA A 6 2.24 7.41 -12.80
C ALA A 6 3.25 6.91 -13.87
N ALA A 7 2.91 5.86 -14.62
CA ALA A 7 3.76 5.36 -15.71
C ALA A 7 3.83 6.35 -16.88
N ILE A 8 2.74 7.04 -17.16
CA ILE A 8 2.67 8.08 -18.21
C ILE A 8 3.49 9.29 -17.80
N GLU A 9 3.31 9.76 -16.56
CA GLU A 9 3.98 10.95 -16.02
C GLU A 9 5.50 10.79 -15.92
N ILE A 10 6.00 9.63 -15.50
CA ILE A 10 7.44 9.31 -15.42
C ILE A 10 8.10 9.39 -16.81
N LEU A 11 7.38 9.04 -17.86
CA LEU A 11 7.86 9.13 -19.25
C LEU A 11 7.68 10.53 -19.87
N GLY A 12 7.26 11.52 -19.09
CA GLY A 12 7.02 12.88 -19.53
C GLY A 12 5.73 13.07 -20.33
N GLY A 13 4.84 12.09 -20.30
CA GLY A 13 3.51 12.18 -20.89
C GLY A 13 2.53 12.92 -19.99
N THR A 14 1.40 13.32 -20.57
CA THR A 14 0.28 13.93 -19.84
C THR A 14 -0.86 12.92 -19.75
N PHE A 15 -1.35 12.67 -18.55
CA PHE A 15 -2.56 11.89 -18.34
C PHE A 15 -3.77 12.69 -18.83
N THR A 16 -4.56 12.13 -19.73
CA THR A 16 -5.75 12.78 -20.29
C THR A 16 -7.03 12.29 -19.63
N ARG A 17 -7.23 10.97 -19.57
CA ARG A 17 -8.40 10.35 -18.97
C ARG A 17 -8.23 8.84 -18.76
N ASP A 18 -9.06 8.27 -17.95
CA ASP A 18 -9.24 6.81 -17.86
C ASP A 18 -10.06 6.29 -19.06
N VAL A 19 -9.80 5.03 -19.44
CA VAL A 19 -10.66 4.28 -20.35
C VAL A 19 -11.87 3.79 -19.55
N ALA A 20 -13.07 4.06 -20.05
CA ALA A 20 -14.31 3.68 -19.34
C ALA A 20 -14.54 2.15 -19.37
N PRO A 21 -15.24 1.58 -18.39
CA PRO A 21 -15.61 0.17 -18.41
C PRO A 21 -16.42 -0.19 -19.66
N GLY A 22 -15.93 -1.15 -20.45
CA GLY A 22 -16.55 -1.57 -21.72
C GLY A 22 -16.24 -0.66 -22.91
N GLU A 23 -15.32 0.30 -22.76
CA GLU A 23 -14.83 1.16 -23.83
C GLU A 23 -13.71 0.48 -24.61
N ILE A 24 -13.77 0.59 -25.93
CA ILE A 24 -12.67 0.27 -26.85
C ILE A 24 -12.14 1.58 -27.41
N VAL A 25 -10.87 1.85 -27.17
CA VAL A 25 -10.19 3.03 -27.73
C VAL A 25 -9.26 2.59 -28.85
N VAL A 26 -9.43 3.17 -30.01
CA VAL A 26 -8.58 2.97 -31.19
C VAL A 26 -7.86 4.27 -31.49
N VAL A 27 -6.56 4.20 -31.67
CA VAL A 27 -5.75 5.36 -32.08
C VAL A 27 -5.06 5.02 -33.40
N ASP A 28 -5.32 5.82 -34.41
CA ASP A 28 -4.76 5.68 -35.75
C ASP A 28 -4.27 7.02 -36.32
N SER A 29 -4.01 7.08 -37.62
CA SER A 29 -3.56 8.29 -38.30
C SER A 29 -4.62 9.39 -38.39
N GLU A 30 -5.89 9.06 -38.16
CA GLU A 30 -7.00 10.02 -38.20
C GLU A 30 -7.32 10.57 -36.78
N GLY A 31 -6.78 9.92 -35.72
CA GLY A 31 -6.93 10.37 -34.34
C GLY A 31 -7.35 9.30 -33.35
N GLU A 32 -8.03 9.72 -32.29
CA GLU A 32 -8.60 8.83 -31.26
C GLU A 32 -10.08 8.57 -31.53
N HIS A 33 -10.45 7.30 -31.59
CA HIS A 33 -11.83 6.85 -31.77
C HIS A 33 -12.24 5.99 -30.59
N SER A 34 -13.43 6.23 -30.02
CA SER A 34 -13.97 5.52 -28.87
C SER A 34 -15.27 4.81 -29.26
N TYR A 35 -15.37 3.55 -28.88
CA TYR A 35 -16.53 2.68 -29.11
C TYR A 35 -16.98 2.07 -27.79
N MET A 36 -18.26 2.14 -27.48
CA MET A 36 -18.83 1.54 -26.26
C MET A 36 -19.58 0.25 -26.59
N PHE A 37 -19.42 -0.78 -25.76
CA PHE A 37 -20.31 -1.92 -25.81
C PHE A 37 -21.73 -1.51 -25.40
N GLU A 38 -22.76 -2.20 -25.95
CA GLU A 38 -24.17 -1.89 -25.72
C GLU A 38 -24.59 -1.88 -24.24
N HIS A 39 -23.90 -2.63 -23.41
CA HIS A 39 -24.13 -2.66 -21.96
C HIS A 39 -23.09 -1.79 -21.22
N GLN A 40 -23.49 -0.60 -20.81
CA GLN A 40 -22.69 0.20 -19.88
C GLN A 40 -22.59 -0.53 -18.54
N SER A 41 -21.41 -1.04 -18.23
CA SER A 41 -21.13 -1.61 -16.91
C SER A 41 -21.01 -0.48 -15.88
N LYS A 42 -21.62 -0.69 -14.72
CA LYS A 42 -21.41 0.21 -13.58
C LYS A 42 -19.94 0.17 -13.19
N LYS A 43 -19.31 1.34 -13.08
CA LYS A 43 -17.94 1.46 -12.60
C LYS A 43 -17.85 0.89 -11.18
N SER A 44 -16.99 -0.12 -10.99
CA SER A 44 -16.80 -0.81 -9.72
C SER A 44 -15.32 -0.84 -9.40
N HIS A 45 -14.93 -0.21 -8.29
CA HIS A 45 -13.54 -0.09 -7.89
C HIS A 45 -13.16 -1.24 -6.96
N CYS A 46 -11.95 -1.75 -7.14
CA CYS A 46 -11.35 -2.69 -6.22
C CYS A 46 -10.66 -1.94 -5.09
N ILE A 47 -11.12 -2.10 -3.86
CA ILE A 47 -10.52 -1.44 -2.69
C ILE A 47 -9.04 -1.81 -2.50
N PHE A 48 -8.61 -3.01 -2.93
CA PHE A 48 -7.22 -3.45 -2.85
C PHE A 48 -6.26 -2.59 -3.67
N GLU A 49 -6.73 -1.97 -4.74
CA GLU A 49 -5.92 -1.02 -5.50
C GLU A 49 -5.48 0.14 -4.60
N HIS A 50 -6.42 0.75 -3.89
CA HIS A 50 -6.12 1.87 -2.99
C HIS A 50 -5.32 1.46 -1.75
N ILE A 51 -5.62 0.29 -1.17
CA ILE A 51 -4.99 -0.16 0.08
C ILE A 51 -3.57 -0.66 -0.18
N TYR A 52 -3.35 -1.48 -1.23
CA TYR A 52 -2.15 -2.28 -1.37
C TYR A 52 -1.45 -2.18 -2.74
N PHE A 53 -2.17 -2.42 -3.86
CA PHE A 53 -1.53 -2.61 -5.16
C PHE A 53 -0.96 -1.34 -5.77
N ALA A 54 -1.74 -0.25 -5.78
CA ALA A 54 -1.33 0.98 -6.41
C ALA A 54 -0.09 1.58 -5.76
N ARG A 55 0.76 2.18 -6.55
CA ARG A 55 1.90 2.97 -6.07
C ARG A 55 1.39 4.18 -5.30
N ASN A 56 2.18 4.70 -4.38
CA ASN A 56 1.79 5.88 -3.60
C ASN A 56 1.58 7.14 -4.45
N ASP A 57 2.29 7.24 -5.57
CA ASP A 57 2.18 8.34 -6.53
C ASP A 57 1.03 8.15 -7.54
N ALA A 58 0.40 6.97 -7.61
CA ALA A 58 -0.73 6.74 -8.49
C ALA A 58 -2.01 7.45 -8.03
N THR A 59 -2.77 7.93 -9.00
CA THR A 59 -4.12 8.46 -8.82
C THR A 59 -5.09 7.56 -9.58
N LEU A 60 -6.05 6.99 -8.87
CA LEU A 60 -7.07 6.11 -9.39
C LEU A 60 -8.42 6.76 -9.15
N ASP A 61 -9.20 7.01 -10.20
CA ASP A 61 -10.51 7.62 -10.09
C ASP A 61 -10.50 8.93 -9.27
N ASP A 62 -9.57 9.82 -9.58
CA ASP A 62 -9.34 11.11 -8.91
C ASP A 62 -8.91 10.99 -7.43
N ILE A 63 -8.62 9.78 -6.95
CA ILE A 63 -8.15 9.54 -5.58
C ILE A 63 -6.67 9.17 -5.60
N ASN A 64 -5.83 10.03 -5.04
CA ASN A 64 -4.42 9.73 -4.87
C ASN A 64 -4.22 8.66 -3.79
N SER A 65 -3.48 7.59 -4.10
CA SER A 65 -3.29 6.41 -3.25
C SER A 65 -2.58 6.74 -1.93
N TYR A 66 -1.58 7.63 -1.95
CA TYR A 66 -0.90 8.06 -0.72
C TYR A 66 -1.84 8.80 0.23
N MET A 67 -2.63 9.73 -0.30
CA MET A 67 -3.58 10.52 0.49
C MET A 67 -4.72 9.65 1.05
N PHE A 68 -5.18 8.67 0.27
CA PHE A 68 -6.15 7.67 0.73
C PHE A 68 -5.61 6.90 1.96
N ARG A 69 -4.39 6.35 1.85
CA ARG A 69 -3.75 5.59 2.94
C ARG A 69 -3.51 6.45 4.19
N ARG A 70 -3.05 7.69 4.02
CA ARG A 70 -2.92 8.63 5.15
C ARG A 70 -4.24 8.89 5.86
N ARG A 71 -5.31 9.10 5.08
CA ARG A 71 -6.65 9.29 5.64
C ARG A 71 -7.13 8.05 6.39
N SER A 72 -6.86 6.86 5.86
CA SER A 72 -7.16 5.59 6.54
C SER A 72 -6.47 5.51 7.90
N GLY A 73 -5.20 5.87 7.99
CA GLY A 73 -4.46 5.92 9.26
C GLY A 73 -5.08 6.87 10.29
N LYS A 74 -5.54 8.05 9.88
CA LYS A 74 -6.26 8.98 10.76
C LYS A 74 -7.57 8.39 11.28
N ILE A 75 -8.32 7.72 10.40
CA ILE A 75 -9.58 7.07 10.78
C ILE A 75 -9.32 5.92 11.75
N MET A 76 -8.30 5.11 11.52
CA MET A 76 -7.90 4.03 12.44
C MET A 76 -7.67 4.53 13.87
N TRP A 77 -6.98 5.65 14.04
CA TRP A 77 -6.83 6.25 15.38
C TRP A 77 -8.17 6.65 16.00
N ARG A 78 -9.05 7.28 15.22
CA ARG A 78 -10.37 7.72 15.72
C ARG A 78 -11.26 6.57 16.16
N GLU A 79 -11.18 5.45 15.42
CA GLU A 79 -11.99 4.25 15.69
C GLU A 79 -11.41 3.38 16.81
N SER A 80 -10.08 3.34 16.95
CA SER A 80 -9.39 2.48 17.91
C SER A 80 -8.17 3.18 18.51
N PRO A 81 -8.38 4.18 19.37
CA PRO A 81 -7.28 4.81 20.07
C PRO A 81 -6.60 3.85 21.04
N CYS A 82 -5.28 3.89 21.14
CA CYS A 82 -4.52 3.05 22.07
C CYS A 82 -3.44 3.84 22.80
N ASP A 83 -3.14 3.43 24.03
CA ASP A 83 -2.10 4.03 24.86
C ASP A 83 -0.76 3.34 24.60
N VAL A 84 0.04 3.94 23.71
CA VAL A 84 1.34 3.44 23.29
C VAL A 84 2.37 4.57 23.18
N ASP A 85 3.64 4.21 23.19
CA ASP A 85 4.73 5.17 23.16
C ASP A 85 5.16 5.54 21.74
N LEU A 86 4.97 4.62 20.76
CA LEU A 86 5.43 4.79 19.38
C LEU A 86 4.45 4.19 18.37
N VAL A 87 4.34 4.85 17.22
CA VAL A 87 3.73 4.33 16.00
C VAL A 87 4.85 3.78 15.11
N VAL A 88 4.78 2.52 14.75
CA VAL A 88 5.78 1.84 13.93
C VAL A 88 5.13 1.32 12.65
N PRO A 89 5.55 1.79 11.46
CA PRO A 89 5.07 1.26 10.19
C PRO A 89 5.68 -0.10 9.88
N VAL A 90 4.90 -1.00 9.29
CA VAL A 90 5.44 -2.18 8.61
C VAL A 90 5.93 -1.74 7.23
N PRO A 91 7.23 -1.81 6.94
CA PRO A 91 7.77 -1.31 5.68
C PRO A 91 7.45 -2.25 4.50
N ASP A 92 7.18 -1.72 3.29
CA ASP A 92 7.18 -0.31 2.88
C ASP A 92 5.75 0.26 2.87
N SER A 93 4.74 -0.60 2.79
CA SER A 93 3.32 -0.27 2.51
C SER A 93 2.61 0.39 3.68
N GLY A 94 2.99 0.09 4.92
CA GLY A 94 2.38 0.67 6.12
C GLY A 94 2.70 2.15 6.38
N TYR A 95 3.74 2.71 5.76
CA TYR A 95 4.20 4.08 6.05
C TYR A 95 3.13 5.17 5.90
N PRO A 96 2.36 5.27 4.80
CA PRO A 96 1.39 6.35 4.67
C PRO A 96 0.30 6.31 5.75
N SER A 97 -0.18 5.11 6.08
CA SER A 97 -1.18 4.92 7.14
C SER A 97 -0.61 5.23 8.53
N ALA A 98 0.63 4.81 8.82
CA ALA A 98 1.30 5.11 10.07
C ALA A 98 1.54 6.63 10.25
N ILE A 99 1.90 7.34 9.18
CA ILE A 99 2.01 8.80 9.19
C ILE A 99 0.66 9.44 9.54
N GLY A 100 -0.41 8.98 8.89
CA GLY A 100 -1.76 9.47 9.19
C GLY A 100 -2.18 9.22 10.63
N TYR A 101 -1.93 8.02 11.14
CA TYR A 101 -2.20 7.63 12.53
C TYR A 101 -1.42 8.49 13.53
N SER A 102 -0.11 8.65 13.33
CA SER A 102 0.76 9.47 14.18
C SER A 102 0.32 10.93 14.20
N GLN A 103 -0.01 11.50 13.05
CA GLN A 103 -0.48 12.89 12.98
C GLN A 103 -1.80 13.14 13.71
N GLU A 104 -2.71 12.19 13.67
CA GLU A 104 -4.01 12.32 14.32
C GLU A 104 -3.94 12.03 15.82
N SER A 105 -3.10 11.08 16.23
CA SER A 105 -2.92 10.68 17.63
C SER A 105 -2.00 11.60 18.42
N GLY A 106 -1.07 12.28 17.74
CA GLY A 106 0.06 12.98 18.39
C GLY A 106 1.16 12.03 18.88
N ILE A 107 1.02 10.69 18.71
CA ILE A 107 2.03 9.71 19.11
C ILE A 107 3.18 9.73 18.11
N PRO A 108 4.45 9.76 18.57
CA PRO A 108 5.61 9.81 17.67
C PRO A 108 5.69 8.64 16.70
N LEU A 109 5.96 8.93 15.43
CA LEU A 109 6.30 7.92 14.42
C LEU A 109 7.77 7.57 14.55
N ALA A 110 8.08 6.27 14.56
CA ALA A 110 9.45 5.79 14.56
C ALA A 110 9.64 4.61 13.58
N GLU A 111 10.81 4.55 12.95
CA GLU A 111 11.21 3.38 12.16
C GLU A 111 11.66 2.27 13.13
N GLY A 112 10.74 1.41 13.54
CA GLY A 112 11.01 0.31 14.45
C GLY A 112 11.35 -1.00 13.76
N LEU A 113 11.11 -1.10 12.46
CA LEU A 113 11.36 -2.28 11.63
C LEU A 113 12.14 -1.91 10.38
N VAL A 114 13.11 -2.73 10.02
CA VAL A 114 13.88 -2.61 8.77
C VAL A 114 13.63 -3.79 7.87
N LYS A 115 13.31 -3.49 6.60
CA LYS A 115 13.18 -4.50 5.56
C LYS A 115 14.55 -4.92 5.03
N ASN A 116 14.83 -6.22 5.07
CA ASN A 116 16.02 -6.75 4.44
C ASN A 116 15.90 -6.70 2.91
N ARG A 117 16.61 -5.77 2.29
CA ARG A 117 16.60 -5.53 0.84
C ARG A 117 17.26 -6.65 0.02
N TYR A 118 18.08 -7.49 0.67
CA TYR A 118 18.76 -8.61 0.02
C TYR A 118 17.89 -9.88 -0.06
N MET A 119 16.77 -9.90 0.65
CA MET A 119 15.82 -11.01 0.61
C MET A 119 14.81 -10.80 -0.52
N GLY A 120 14.87 -11.66 -1.54
CA GLY A 120 13.92 -11.70 -2.63
C GLY A 120 12.52 -12.22 -2.20
N ARG A 121 11.69 -12.59 -3.18
CA ARG A 121 10.32 -13.09 -2.94
C ARG A 121 10.35 -14.42 -2.17
N THR A 122 9.85 -14.42 -0.94
CA THR A 122 9.94 -15.54 0.02
C THR A 122 9.07 -16.75 -0.33
N PHE A 123 8.02 -16.57 -1.16
CA PHE A 123 7.09 -17.64 -1.53
C PHE A 123 7.62 -18.62 -2.59
N ILE A 124 8.83 -18.41 -3.11
CA ILE A 124 9.51 -19.31 -4.06
C ILE A 124 10.31 -20.41 -3.31
N LYS A 125 10.38 -20.35 -1.99
CA LYS A 125 11.11 -21.35 -1.19
C LYS A 125 10.34 -22.67 -1.13
N PRO A 126 11.01 -23.83 -1.38
CA PRO A 126 10.35 -25.13 -1.53
C PRO A 126 9.79 -25.69 -0.21
N THR A 127 10.44 -25.43 0.93
CA THR A 127 10.02 -25.97 2.22
C THR A 127 9.31 -24.95 3.11
N GLN A 128 8.48 -25.44 4.06
CA GLN A 128 7.80 -24.59 5.03
C GLN A 128 8.81 -23.92 5.98
N GLU A 129 9.82 -24.66 6.44
CA GLU A 129 10.86 -24.16 7.33
C GLU A 129 11.66 -23.02 6.69
N GLU A 130 12.06 -23.17 5.43
CA GLU A 130 12.74 -22.11 4.68
C GLU A 130 11.88 -20.87 4.49
N ARG A 131 10.55 -21.05 4.33
CA ARG A 131 9.62 -19.92 4.27
C ARG A 131 9.49 -19.18 5.60
N GLU A 132 9.44 -19.90 6.71
CA GLU A 132 9.39 -19.29 8.05
C GLU A 132 10.67 -18.53 8.40
N ILE A 133 11.83 -19.11 8.09
CA ILE A 133 13.14 -18.42 8.25
C ILE A 133 13.17 -17.19 7.35
N ALA A 134 12.73 -17.30 6.11
CA ALA A 134 12.72 -16.20 5.16
C ALA A 134 11.79 -15.06 5.59
N VAL A 135 10.64 -15.36 6.21
CA VAL A 135 9.75 -14.34 6.78
C VAL A 135 10.43 -13.64 7.97
N LYS A 136 11.06 -14.38 8.87
CA LYS A 136 11.81 -13.81 10.01
C LYS A 136 12.95 -12.91 9.55
N LEU A 137 13.67 -13.29 8.49
CA LEU A 137 14.77 -12.50 7.94
C LEU A 137 14.34 -11.31 7.12
N LYS A 138 13.07 -11.23 6.73
CA LYS A 138 12.55 -10.17 5.86
C LYS A 138 12.38 -8.83 6.59
N LEU A 139 11.96 -8.89 7.84
CA LEU A 139 11.72 -7.73 8.68
C LEU A 139 12.47 -7.89 10.00
N ASN A 140 13.38 -6.96 10.29
CA ASN A 140 14.20 -7.00 11.49
C ASN A 140 13.85 -5.81 12.40
N PRO A 141 13.62 -6.04 13.70
CA PRO A 141 13.37 -4.96 14.64
C PRO A 141 14.62 -4.14 14.91
N LEU A 142 14.48 -2.84 14.97
CA LEU A 142 15.50 -1.92 15.46
C LEU A 142 15.43 -1.89 17.01
N SER A 143 16.14 -2.81 17.66
CA SER A 143 16.07 -3.01 19.10
C SER A 143 16.31 -1.74 19.91
N HIS A 144 17.20 -0.86 19.48
CA HIS A 144 17.47 0.42 20.15
C HIS A 144 16.29 1.41 20.10
N VAL A 145 15.36 1.21 19.14
CA VAL A 145 14.15 2.05 19.00
C VAL A 145 12.98 1.48 19.79
N VAL A 146 12.77 0.15 19.69
CA VAL A 146 11.54 -0.48 20.18
C VAL A 146 11.65 -1.11 21.56
N LYS A 147 12.90 -1.33 22.07
CA LYS A 147 13.12 -1.97 23.38
C LYS A 147 12.43 -1.17 24.49
N ASP A 148 11.72 -1.88 25.35
CA ASP A 148 11.01 -1.34 26.52
C ASP A 148 9.95 -0.27 26.17
N LYS A 149 9.44 -0.27 24.92
CA LYS A 149 8.37 0.61 24.44
C LYS A 149 7.11 -0.17 24.12
N ARG A 150 5.97 0.42 24.45
CA ARG A 150 4.67 -0.02 23.94
C ARG A 150 4.54 0.55 22.53
N ILE A 151 4.34 -0.29 21.55
CA ILE A 151 4.27 0.13 20.15
C ILE A 151 2.95 -0.29 19.51
N VAL A 152 2.46 0.52 18.59
CA VAL A 152 1.42 0.11 17.63
C VAL A 152 2.07 -0.14 16.28
N LEU A 153 1.89 -1.35 15.74
CA LEU A 153 2.31 -1.69 14.38
C LEU A 153 1.20 -1.34 13.40
N ILE A 154 1.52 -0.55 12.40
CA ILE A 154 0.59 -0.17 11.33
C ILE A 154 1.03 -0.85 10.03
N ASP A 155 0.17 -1.74 9.54
CA ASP A 155 0.32 -2.40 8.24
C ASP A 155 -0.79 -1.96 7.28
N ASP A 156 -0.69 -2.30 6.00
CA ASP A 156 -1.74 -2.04 5.01
C ASP A 156 -2.93 -2.99 5.16
N SER A 157 -2.68 -4.25 5.48
CA SER A 157 -3.69 -5.29 5.56
C SER A 157 -3.24 -6.52 6.35
N ILE A 158 -4.20 -7.22 6.94
CA ILE A 158 -3.98 -8.51 7.59
C ILE A 158 -4.75 -9.58 6.81
N VAL A 159 -4.04 -10.44 6.08
CA VAL A 159 -4.66 -11.50 5.27
C VAL A 159 -4.68 -12.84 5.99
N ARG A 160 -3.51 -13.40 6.30
CA ARG A 160 -3.34 -14.68 7.01
C ARG A 160 -2.78 -14.54 8.42
N GLY A 161 -2.39 -13.34 8.80
CA GLY A 161 -1.79 -13.06 10.10
C GLY A 161 -0.40 -13.64 10.34
N THR A 162 0.21 -14.34 9.36
CA THR A 162 1.53 -14.97 9.53
C THR A 162 2.62 -13.93 9.76
N THR A 163 2.62 -12.85 8.97
CA THR A 163 3.57 -11.74 9.14
C THR A 163 3.40 -11.07 10.49
N SER A 164 2.17 -10.72 10.84
CA SER A 164 1.85 -10.06 12.12
C SER A 164 2.24 -10.92 13.32
N ARG A 165 1.98 -12.25 13.27
CA ARG A 165 2.37 -13.19 14.34
C ARG A 165 3.88 -13.21 14.55
N ASN A 166 4.67 -13.24 13.46
CA ASN A 166 6.13 -13.29 13.55
C ASN A 166 6.76 -11.96 14.02
N LEU A 167 6.04 -10.85 13.83
CA LEU A 167 6.49 -9.52 14.29
C LEU A 167 6.21 -9.28 15.77
N ILE A 168 5.22 -9.96 16.35
CA ILE A 168 4.80 -9.78 17.75
C ILE A 168 5.56 -10.73 18.70
N GLN A 169 6.14 -11.81 18.19
CA GLN A 169 7.02 -12.75 18.93
C GLN A 169 8.45 -12.23 19.04
#